data_f78e950125144d9d6f2b40c479d978d5
#
_entry.id   f78e950125144d9d6f2b40c479d978d5
#
_cell.length_a   1.000
_cell.length_b   1.000
_cell.length_c   1.000
_cell.angle_alpha   90.00
_cell.angle_beta   90.00
_cell.angle_gamma   90.00
#
_symmetry.space_group_name_H-M   'P 1'
#
loop_
_entity.id
_entity.type
_entity.pdbx_description
1 polymer ?
#
loop_
_entity_poly.entity_id
_entity_poly.type
_entity_poly.pdbx_seq_one_letter_code
_entity_poly.pdbx_strand_id
1 'polypeptide(L)'
;MQIQYYLKNVELDSGVKEKMEKKLAHLSKYQKSLNFMKIHIDISRDRHHRKGDVYRVEINADVPRKLLRVEQTGPDMLAAFDLAVEKIDRQAREEKDRVANR
;
A
#
# COMPACT_ATOMS: atom_id res chain seq x y z
N MET A 1 -13.58 -3.29 -2.84
CA MET A 1 -12.11 -3.09 -2.90
C MET A 1 -11.44 -4.45 -2.92
N GLN A 2 -10.70 -4.73 -3.96
CA GLN A 2 -10.03 -6.01 -4.16
C GLN A 2 -8.53 -5.85 -3.92
N ILE A 3 -7.96 -6.70 -3.07
CA ILE A 3 -6.53 -6.59 -2.70
C ILE A 3 -5.78 -7.80 -3.26
N GLN A 4 -4.67 -7.54 -3.97
CA GLN A 4 -3.79 -8.56 -4.50
C GLN A 4 -2.38 -8.33 -3.99
N TYR A 5 -1.71 -9.42 -3.59
CA TYR A 5 -0.34 -9.39 -3.10
C TYR A 5 0.61 -10.06 -4.09
N TYR A 6 1.76 -9.43 -4.34
CA TYR A 6 2.85 -9.98 -5.11
C TYR A 6 4.08 -10.00 -4.22
N LEU A 7 4.58 -11.19 -3.92
CA LEU A 7 5.64 -11.37 -2.93
C LEU A 7 6.88 -11.95 -3.60
N LYS A 8 8.04 -11.35 -3.31
CA LYS A 8 9.33 -11.84 -3.77
C LYS A 8 10.29 -11.97 -2.58
N ASN A 9 10.71 -13.19 -2.29
CA ASN A 9 11.58 -13.52 -1.14
C ASN A 9 10.97 -13.13 0.21
N VAL A 10 9.64 -13.10 0.29
CA VAL A 10 8.88 -12.73 1.49
C VAL A 10 7.70 -13.68 1.62
N GLU A 11 7.40 -14.11 2.82
CA GLU A 11 6.20 -14.86 3.14
C GLU A 11 5.37 -14.05 4.14
N LEU A 12 4.06 -14.05 3.97
CA LEU A 12 3.15 -13.41 4.90
C LEU A 12 2.34 -14.50 5.61
N ASP A 13 2.49 -14.61 6.93
CA ASP A 13 1.59 -15.47 7.68
C ASP A 13 0.21 -14.79 7.82
N SER A 14 -0.78 -15.57 8.25
CA SER A 14 -2.15 -15.06 8.35
C SER A 14 -2.28 -13.89 9.31
N GLY A 15 -1.52 -13.88 10.42
CA GLY A 15 -1.55 -12.80 11.39
C GLY A 15 -1.02 -11.48 10.84
N VAL A 16 0.09 -11.54 10.11
CA VAL A 16 0.67 -10.36 9.46
C VAL A 16 -0.27 -9.84 8.39
N LYS A 17 -0.79 -10.73 7.56
CA LYS A 17 -1.71 -10.36 6.48
C LYS A 17 -2.96 -9.67 7.04
N GLU A 18 -3.51 -10.19 8.13
CA GLU A 18 -4.66 -9.61 8.80
C GLU A 18 -4.37 -8.19 9.30
N LYS A 19 -3.20 -7.98 9.92
CA LYS A 19 -2.78 -6.64 10.36
C LYS A 19 -2.69 -5.66 9.20
N MET A 20 -2.12 -6.12 8.08
CA MET A 20 -1.99 -5.30 6.88
C MET A 20 -3.36 -4.92 6.31
N GLU A 21 -4.28 -5.88 6.26
CA GLU A 21 -5.63 -5.63 5.75
C GLU A 21 -6.41 -4.67 6.63
N LYS A 22 -6.24 -4.73 7.95
CA LYS A 22 -6.86 -3.77 8.87
C LYS A 22 -6.37 -2.34 8.60
N LYS A 23 -5.09 -2.18 8.32
CA LYS A 23 -4.53 -0.87 8.00
C LYS A 23 -5.07 -0.34 6.67
N LEU A 24 -5.15 -1.22 5.67
CA LEU A 24 -5.71 -0.85 4.36
C LEU A 24 -7.19 -0.51 4.45
N ALA A 25 -7.91 -1.09 5.40
CA ALA A 25 -9.34 -0.82 5.58
C ALA A 25 -9.63 0.65 5.87
N HIS A 26 -8.65 1.41 6.38
CA HIS A 26 -8.80 2.87 6.56
C HIS A 26 -9.05 3.60 5.24
N LEU A 27 -8.63 3.01 4.12
CA LEU A 27 -8.88 3.61 2.81
C LEU A 27 -10.35 3.55 2.41
N SER A 28 -11.17 2.74 3.09
CA SER A 28 -12.60 2.62 2.78
C SER A 28 -13.35 3.93 2.95
N LYS A 29 -12.83 4.85 3.77
CA LYS A 29 -13.42 6.18 3.95
C LYS A 29 -13.45 7.00 2.66
N TYR A 30 -12.63 6.64 1.67
CA TYR A 30 -12.59 7.31 0.37
C TYR A 30 -13.40 6.58 -0.70
N GLN A 31 -14.03 5.45 -0.37
CA GLN A 31 -14.67 4.59 -1.38
C GLN A 31 -15.79 5.30 -2.13
N LYS A 32 -16.60 6.09 -1.44
CA LYS A 32 -17.67 6.85 -2.09
C LYS A 32 -17.15 7.90 -3.06
N SER A 33 -16.03 8.54 -2.70
CA SER A 33 -15.46 9.63 -3.50
C SER A 33 -14.59 9.15 -4.64
N LEU A 34 -13.82 8.07 -4.40
CA LEU A 34 -12.78 7.63 -5.33
C LEU A 34 -13.06 6.29 -6.00
N ASN A 35 -13.90 5.44 -5.40
CA ASN A 35 -14.24 4.13 -5.93
C ASN A 35 -12.99 3.28 -6.26
N PHE A 36 -12.26 2.86 -5.20
CA PHE A 36 -11.12 1.96 -5.38
C PHE A 36 -11.58 0.65 -5.99
N MET A 37 -11.06 0.34 -7.18
CA MET A 37 -11.37 -0.90 -7.87
C MET A 37 -10.45 -2.02 -7.43
N LYS A 38 -9.15 -1.75 -7.39
CA LYS A 38 -8.12 -2.73 -7.08
C LYS A 38 -6.97 -2.10 -6.33
N ILE A 39 -6.42 -2.82 -5.36
CA ILE A 39 -5.18 -2.44 -4.69
C ILE A 39 -4.17 -3.56 -4.87
N HIS A 40 -3.03 -3.24 -5.47
CA HIS A 40 -1.92 -4.15 -5.65
C HIS A 40 -0.83 -3.81 -4.65
N ILE A 41 -0.37 -4.81 -3.92
CA ILE A 41 0.70 -4.65 -2.93
C ILE A 41 1.86 -5.55 -3.34
N ASP A 42 2.97 -4.92 -3.72
CA ASP A 42 4.21 -5.61 -4.07
C ASP A 42 5.18 -5.50 -2.90
N ILE A 43 5.61 -6.64 -2.38
CA ILE A 43 6.59 -6.67 -1.29
C ILE A 43 7.75 -7.55 -1.71
N SER A 44 8.95 -7.02 -1.64
CA SER A 44 10.17 -7.76 -1.92
C SER A 44 11.18 -7.58 -0.81
N ARG A 45 12.07 -8.57 -0.66
CA ARG A 45 13.17 -8.53 0.29
C ARG A 45 14.48 -8.73 -0.46
N ASP A 46 15.42 -7.81 -0.29
CA ASP A 46 16.77 -7.92 -0.79
C ASP A 46 17.70 -8.35 0.34
N ARG A 47 18.33 -9.52 0.17
CA ARG A 47 19.22 -10.13 1.16
C ARG A 47 20.69 -9.77 0.97
N HIS A 48 21.04 -9.02 -0.07
CA HIS A 48 22.43 -8.76 -0.45
C HIS A 48 22.99 -7.46 0.13
N HIS A 49 22.27 -6.80 1.01
CA HIS A 49 22.75 -5.59 1.66
C HIS A 49 23.70 -5.90 2.80
N ARG A 50 24.78 -5.11 2.91
CA ARG A 50 25.79 -5.27 3.97
C ARG A 50 25.21 -5.12 5.38
N LYS A 51 24.12 -4.39 5.53
CA LYS A 51 23.46 -4.09 6.80
C LYS A 51 22.28 -4.99 7.09
N GLY A 52 22.14 -6.10 6.36
CA GLY A 52 21.03 -7.03 6.51
C GLY A 52 19.97 -6.87 5.45
N ASP A 53 18.78 -7.40 5.73
CA ASP A 53 17.69 -7.39 4.77
C ASP A 53 17.11 -5.99 4.57
N VAL A 54 16.73 -5.69 3.34
CA VAL A 54 15.98 -4.47 3.00
C VAL A 54 14.67 -4.91 2.34
N TYR A 55 13.58 -4.40 2.87
CA TYR A 55 12.24 -4.65 2.32
C TYR A 55 11.81 -3.45 1.48
N ARG A 56 11.15 -3.75 0.37
CA ARG A 56 10.55 -2.74 -0.48
C ARG A 56 9.05 -3.03 -0.57
N VAL A 57 8.25 -2.03 -0.24
CA VAL A 57 6.79 -2.12 -0.29
C VAL A 57 6.29 -1.11 -1.31
N GLU A 58 5.51 -1.57 -2.28
CA GLU A 58 4.85 -0.71 -3.24
C GLU A 58 3.35 -0.95 -3.16
N ILE A 59 2.57 0.13 -3.07
CA ILE A 59 1.12 0.06 -3.08
C ILE A 59 0.62 0.82 -4.29
N ASN A 60 -0.14 0.14 -5.14
CA ASN A 60 -0.79 0.71 -6.32
C ASN A 60 -2.30 0.59 -6.12
N ALA A 61 -2.99 1.72 -6.11
CA ALA A 61 -4.43 1.75 -5.93
C ALA A 61 -5.10 2.32 -7.19
N ASP A 62 -5.91 1.49 -7.85
CA ASP A 62 -6.64 1.89 -9.05
C ASP A 62 -7.92 2.63 -8.65
N VAL A 63 -8.03 3.86 -9.08
CA VAL A 63 -9.27 4.63 -9.03
C VAL A 63 -9.62 5.05 -10.46
N PRO A 64 -10.88 5.40 -10.75
CA PRO A 64 -11.23 5.81 -12.11
C PRO A 64 -10.34 6.95 -12.60
N ARG A 65 -9.75 6.78 -13.77
CA ARG A 65 -8.91 7.76 -14.47
C ARG A 65 -7.58 8.08 -13.81
N LYS A 66 -7.19 7.33 -12.75
CA LYS A 66 -5.91 7.59 -12.10
C LYS A 66 -5.38 6.35 -11.38
N LEU A 67 -4.07 6.24 -11.33
CA LEU A 67 -3.38 5.27 -10.50
C LEU A 67 -2.67 6.00 -9.37
N LEU A 68 -3.02 5.67 -8.13
CA LEU A 68 -2.30 6.16 -6.97
C LEU A 68 -1.19 5.16 -6.65
N ARG A 69 0.03 5.64 -6.52
CA ARG A 69 1.19 4.78 -6.34
C ARG A 69 2.15 5.33 -5.31
N VAL A 70 2.58 4.49 -4.38
CA VAL A 70 3.60 4.81 -3.39
C VAL A 70 4.59 3.69 -3.26
N GLU A 71 5.78 4.02 -2.79
CA GLU A 71 6.85 3.08 -2.54
C GLU A 71 7.56 3.45 -1.25
N GLN A 72 7.94 2.44 -0.48
CA GLN A 72 8.69 2.64 0.76
C GLN A 72 9.66 1.48 0.95
N THR A 73 10.88 1.79 1.38
CA THR A 73 11.89 0.79 1.72
C THR A 73 12.27 0.92 3.18
N GLY A 74 12.82 -0.15 3.75
CA GLY A 74 13.31 -0.13 5.11
C GLY A 74 13.71 -1.52 5.61
N PRO A 75 14.36 -1.58 6.78
CA PRO A 75 14.82 -2.85 7.35
C PRO A 75 13.71 -3.66 8.01
N ASP A 76 12.54 -3.07 8.22
CA ASP A 76 11.39 -3.72 8.83
C ASP A 76 10.21 -3.63 7.87
N MET A 77 9.67 -4.78 7.48
CA MET A 77 8.60 -4.87 6.50
C MET A 77 7.33 -4.16 6.95
N LEU A 78 6.89 -4.40 8.19
CA LEU A 78 5.64 -3.80 8.69
C LEU A 78 5.79 -2.29 8.87
N ALA A 79 6.95 -1.81 9.30
CA ALA A 79 7.19 -0.37 9.40
C ALA A 79 7.19 0.28 8.02
N ALA A 80 7.79 -0.35 7.02
CA ALA A 80 7.77 0.14 5.64
C ALA A 80 6.33 0.14 5.10
N PHE A 81 5.57 -0.92 5.39
CA PHE A 81 4.17 -1.00 5.00
C PHE A 81 3.34 0.12 5.63
N ASP A 82 3.52 0.39 6.92
CA ASP A 82 2.81 1.47 7.62
C ASP A 82 3.06 2.83 6.96
N LEU A 83 4.32 3.10 6.64
CA LEU A 83 4.68 4.36 5.96
C LEU A 83 4.08 4.42 4.57
N ALA A 84 4.04 3.30 3.85
CA ALA A 84 3.41 3.24 2.53
C ALA A 84 1.91 3.53 2.62
N VAL A 85 1.23 2.98 3.63
CA VAL A 85 -0.20 3.24 3.86
C VAL A 85 -0.44 4.71 4.17
N GLU A 86 0.40 5.34 4.99
CA GLU A 86 0.29 6.77 5.27
C GLU A 86 0.42 7.61 3.99
N LYS A 87 1.36 7.24 3.13
CA LYS A 87 1.56 7.92 1.85
C LYS A 87 0.38 7.77 0.91
N ILE A 88 -0.16 6.55 0.78
CA ILE A 88 -1.31 6.31 -0.11
C ILE A 88 -2.57 6.98 0.44
N ASP A 89 -2.73 7.01 1.76
CA ASP A 89 -3.84 7.72 2.40
C ASP A 89 -3.79 9.21 2.06
N ARG A 90 -2.60 9.81 2.11
CA ARG A 90 -2.41 11.23 1.74
C ARG A 90 -2.77 11.47 0.29
N GLN A 91 -2.29 10.62 -0.62
CA GLN A 91 -2.62 10.75 -2.04
C GLN A 91 -4.13 10.59 -2.29
N ALA A 92 -4.77 9.66 -1.59
CA ALA A 92 -6.21 9.44 -1.70
C ALA A 92 -6.98 10.68 -1.25
N ARG A 93 -6.57 11.28 -0.13
CA ARG A 93 -7.19 12.50 0.39
C ARG A 93 -7.04 13.67 -0.60
N GLU A 94 -5.84 13.85 -1.16
CA GLU A 94 -5.58 14.88 -2.15
C GLU A 94 -6.43 14.67 -3.40
N GLU A 95 -6.55 13.43 -3.87
CA GLU A 95 -7.37 13.10 -5.03
C GLU A 95 -8.86 13.35 -4.75
N LYS A 96 -9.34 12.99 -3.56
CA LYS A 96 -10.70 13.29 -3.13
C LYS A 96 -10.98 14.78 -3.18
N ASP A 97 -10.08 15.59 -2.65
CA ASP A 97 -10.22 17.05 -2.63
C ASP A 97 -10.24 17.61 -4.05
N ARG A 98 -9.38 17.08 -4.92
CA ARG A 98 -9.33 17.50 -6.32
C ARG A 98 -10.61 17.15 -7.07
N VAL A 99 -11.16 15.97 -6.85
CA VAL A 99 -12.43 15.54 -7.47
C VAL A 99 -13.59 16.40 -6.97
N ALA A 100 -13.61 16.73 -5.69
CA ALA A 100 -14.68 17.55 -5.10
C ALA A 100 -14.69 19.00 -5.64
N ASN A 101 -13.54 19.48 -6.14
CA ASN A 101 -13.40 20.86 -6.63
C ASN A 101 -13.59 20.99 -8.15
N ARG A 102 -14.08 19.96 -8.81
CA ARG A 102 -14.39 20.00 -10.24
C ARG A 102 -15.73 20.66 -10.53
#